data_2327db08449af58d907a97cebd13be06
#
_entry.id   2327db08449af58d907a97cebd13be06
#
_cell.length_a   1.000
_cell.length_b   1.000
_cell.length_c   1.000
_cell.angle_alpha   90.00
_cell.angle_beta   90.00
_cell.angle_gamma   90.00
#
_symmetry.space_group_name_H-M   'P 1'
#
loop_
_entity.id
_entity.type
_entity.pdbx_description
1 polymer ?
#
loop_
_entity_poly.entity_id
_entity_poly.type
_entity_poly.pdbx_seq_one_letter_code
_entity_poly.pdbx_strand_id
1 'polypeptide(L)'
;DLTEGTVSPDSLMFTSSNWPIHQKVTVTGVDDTDDVVNVDYTIRVKPTLSDDPNYQGINPEDVSVTNLDDEKGGFTIQPGGGLITSENGGSDIFKVSLQLEPTHSVTIPVSSGDTTEGLIEVSELVFTIANWSTPQEIVVAGVDDGISDGNISYSIDLGTTISEDAAYNGKDPIDVSVTNIDNDIKKILLYPLEGIIASEGSGKAFFNVRLQAAPSGDVKIPFTSADTLKATISPDTLIFTADSWDGIKKVYVTGIADSNSYFDERLDIISEPAISIDPAYNNFDAPDPIVHILNAESPGISVTPL
;
A
#
# COMPACT_ATOMS: atom_id res chain seq x y z
N ASP A 1 27.32 36.02 25.23
CA ASP A 1 26.08 35.83 24.52
C ASP A 1 24.98 35.55 25.56
N LEU A 2 23.89 36.31 25.50
CA LEU A 2 22.78 36.16 26.46
C LEU A 2 21.68 35.24 25.94
N THR A 3 21.73 34.89 24.68
CA THR A 3 20.83 33.88 24.08
C THR A 3 21.28 32.49 24.47
N GLU A 4 22.58 32.30 24.72
CA GLU A 4 23.21 31.02 25.02
C GLU A 4 23.41 30.74 26.50
N GLY A 5 23.55 31.79 27.29
CA GLY A 5 23.82 31.58 28.72
C GLY A 5 23.81 32.82 29.58
N THR A 6 23.51 32.58 30.84
CA THR A 6 23.49 33.60 31.89
C THR A 6 24.47 33.26 32.98
N VAL A 7 24.91 34.28 33.71
CA VAL A 7 25.85 34.12 34.82
C VAL A 7 25.27 34.67 36.12
N SER A 8 25.55 33.99 37.24
CA SER A 8 25.16 34.44 38.56
C SER A 8 26.19 34.00 39.65
N PRO A 9 26.65 34.91 40.51
CA PRO A 9 26.48 36.36 40.48
C PRO A 9 27.23 37.00 39.29
N ASP A 10 26.82 38.21 38.89
CA ASP A 10 27.44 39.01 37.81
C ASP A 10 28.71 39.75 38.25
N SER A 11 29.02 39.73 39.56
CA SER A 11 30.21 40.34 40.16
C SER A 11 30.64 39.59 41.41
N LEU A 12 31.94 39.55 41.65
CA LEU A 12 32.54 38.94 42.81
C LEU A 12 33.29 40.05 43.66
N MET A 13 33.12 40.00 44.97
CA MET A 13 33.77 40.91 45.84
C MET A 13 34.75 40.15 46.75
N PHE A 14 36.04 40.51 46.67
CA PHE A 14 37.08 40.02 47.53
C PHE A 14 37.46 41.09 48.55
N THR A 15 37.60 40.69 49.79
CA THR A 15 37.98 41.57 50.95
C THR A 15 39.16 40.94 51.67
N SER A 16 39.75 41.68 52.62
CA SER A 16 40.82 41.18 53.47
C SER A 16 40.45 39.94 54.32
N SER A 17 39.17 39.71 54.51
CA SER A 17 38.64 38.54 55.27
C SER A 17 38.27 37.33 54.41
N ASN A 18 38.04 37.50 53.11
CA ASN A 18 37.59 36.42 52.26
C ASN A 18 38.46 36.13 51.01
N TRP A 19 39.55 36.91 50.83
CA TRP A 19 40.42 36.81 49.64
C TRP A 19 40.94 35.39 49.33
N PRO A 20 41.23 34.53 50.36
CA PRO A 20 41.74 33.20 50.09
C PRO A 20 40.60 32.18 49.82
N ILE A 21 39.32 32.59 49.87
CA ILE A 21 38.17 31.71 49.71
C ILE A 21 37.73 31.78 48.29
N HIS A 22 37.66 30.60 47.61
CA HIS A 22 37.13 30.52 46.28
C HIS A 22 35.68 30.98 46.27
N GLN A 23 35.34 31.89 45.35
CA GLN A 23 33.98 32.30 45.09
C GLN A 23 33.50 31.62 43.77
N LYS A 24 32.23 31.17 43.76
CA LYS A 24 31.64 30.43 42.63
C LYS A 24 30.76 31.36 41.80
N VAL A 25 30.97 31.33 40.51
CA VAL A 25 30.03 31.84 39.50
C VAL A 25 29.38 30.63 38.86
N THR A 26 28.07 30.65 38.77
CA THR A 26 27.28 29.63 38.03
C THR A 26 26.96 30.19 36.67
N VAL A 27 27.26 29.41 35.63
CA VAL A 27 26.81 29.64 34.26
C VAL A 27 25.66 28.71 34.03
N THR A 28 24.56 29.22 33.53
CA THR A 28 23.37 28.44 33.20
C THR A 28 23.07 28.60 31.69
N GLY A 29 22.99 27.50 30.98
CA GLY A 29 22.56 27.46 29.57
C GLY A 29 21.14 28.01 29.43
N VAL A 30 20.86 28.65 28.33
CA VAL A 30 19.54 29.10 27.94
C VAL A 30 19.02 28.11 26.89
N ASP A 31 17.78 27.62 27.12
CA ASP A 31 17.04 26.78 26.23
C ASP A 31 16.35 27.67 25.16
N ASP A 32 16.55 27.39 23.90
CA ASP A 32 15.94 28.11 22.79
C ASP A 32 15.42 27.10 21.71
N THR A 33 14.92 27.60 20.61
CA THR A 33 14.43 26.80 19.49
C THR A 33 14.97 27.29 18.16
N ASP A 34 15.97 28.15 18.19
CA ASP A 34 16.42 28.91 17.03
C ASP A 34 17.61 28.25 16.32
N ASP A 35 18.33 27.37 16.97
CA ASP A 35 19.40 26.59 16.37
C ASP A 35 19.36 25.11 16.80
N VAL A 36 20.14 24.28 16.14
CA VAL A 36 20.20 22.82 16.34
C VAL A 36 21.64 22.33 16.46
N VAL A 37 22.55 23.22 16.84
CA VAL A 37 23.95 22.91 16.98
C VAL A 37 24.48 23.51 18.27
N ASN A 38 25.43 22.83 18.91
CA ASN A 38 26.11 23.35 20.07
C ASN A 38 26.80 24.67 19.76
N VAL A 39 26.58 25.68 20.58
CA VAL A 39 27.11 27.02 20.40
C VAL A 39 28.23 27.29 21.41
N ASP A 40 29.40 27.67 20.89
CA ASP A 40 30.54 28.12 21.73
C ASP A 40 30.45 29.62 21.97
N TYR A 41 30.48 30.02 23.23
CA TYR A 41 30.51 31.43 23.61
C TYR A 41 31.48 31.70 24.75
N THR A 42 31.67 32.98 25.06
CA THR A 42 32.71 33.40 26.05
C THR A 42 32.09 34.23 27.16
N ILE A 43 32.33 33.83 28.40
CA ILE A 43 32.08 34.67 29.58
C ILE A 43 33.25 35.63 29.73
N ARG A 44 32.99 36.90 29.48
CA ARG A 44 33.99 37.94 29.58
C ARG A 44 34.20 38.37 31.04
N VAL A 45 35.41 38.20 31.55
CA VAL A 45 35.82 38.68 32.87
C VAL A 45 36.38 40.08 32.72
N LYS A 46 35.68 41.07 33.29
CA LYS A 46 36.10 42.48 33.18
C LYS A 46 37.29 42.77 34.11
N PRO A 47 38.08 43.79 33.76
CA PRO A 47 39.15 44.25 34.64
C PRO A 47 38.67 44.61 36.05
N THR A 48 39.48 44.24 37.05
CA THR A 48 39.15 44.44 38.44
C THR A 48 39.12 45.94 38.81
N LEU A 49 38.20 46.27 39.72
CA LEU A 49 38.07 47.59 40.30
C LEU A 49 38.51 47.50 41.81
N SER A 50 39.56 48.19 42.19
CA SER A 50 40.08 48.14 43.53
C SER A 50 40.79 49.45 43.92
N ASP A 51 40.74 49.84 45.21
CA ASP A 51 41.53 50.91 45.76
C ASP A 51 42.99 50.46 46.04
N ASP A 52 43.23 49.12 46.03
CA ASP A 52 44.55 48.54 46.13
C ASP A 52 45.28 48.60 44.79
N PRO A 53 46.38 49.32 44.63
CA PRO A 53 47.10 49.44 43.36
C PRO A 53 47.56 48.09 42.77
N ASN A 54 47.76 47.07 43.62
CA ASN A 54 48.23 45.76 43.19
C ASN A 54 47.11 44.94 42.49
N TYR A 55 45.85 45.33 42.72
CA TYR A 55 44.73 44.65 42.13
C TYR A 55 43.92 45.49 41.10
N GLN A 56 44.15 46.80 41.08
CA GLN A 56 43.44 47.71 40.20
C GLN A 56 43.76 47.41 38.72
N GLY A 57 42.74 47.17 37.93
CA GLY A 57 42.84 46.99 36.46
C GLY A 57 43.45 45.67 36.01
N ILE A 58 43.61 44.67 36.87
CA ILE A 58 43.97 43.32 36.46
C ILE A 58 42.82 42.76 35.63
N ASN A 59 43.13 42.29 34.44
CA ASN A 59 42.18 41.66 33.55
C ASN A 59 42.42 40.15 33.56
N PRO A 60 41.59 39.37 34.25
CA PRO A 60 41.66 37.89 34.19
C PRO A 60 41.35 37.37 32.81
N GLU A 61 41.70 36.11 32.55
CA GLU A 61 41.33 35.41 31.31
C GLU A 61 39.81 35.19 31.25
N ASP A 62 39.28 35.28 30.05
CA ASP A 62 37.90 34.96 29.77
C ASP A 62 37.66 33.45 29.84
N VAL A 63 36.42 33.02 30.11
CA VAL A 63 36.06 31.61 30.22
C VAL A 63 35.25 31.19 28.98
N SER A 64 35.75 30.20 28.23
CA SER A 64 35.03 29.59 27.13
C SER A 64 34.01 28.60 27.66
N VAL A 65 32.83 28.62 27.09
CA VAL A 65 31.70 27.75 27.46
C VAL A 65 31.04 27.27 26.16
N THR A 66 30.61 26.00 26.14
CA THR A 66 29.77 25.45 25.07
C THR A 66 28.37 25.24 25.62
N ASN A 67 27.35 25.85 25.04
CA ASN A 67 25.95 25.46 25.26
C ASN A 67 25.65 24.23 24.40
N LEU A 68 25.11 23.20 25.03
CA LEU A 68 24.75 21.98 24.32
C LEU A 68 23.28 22.09 23.90
N ASP A 69 23.08 22.05 22.61
CA ASP A 69 21.76 22.04 22.00
C ASP A 69 21.09 20.68 22.17
N ASP A 70 19.81 20.66 22.50
CA ASP A 70 19.01 19.44 22.65
C ASP A 70 17.82 19.37 21.67
N GLU A 71 17.65 20.39 20.80
CA GLU A 71 16.73 20.36 19.66
C GLU A 71 17.21 19.38 18.60
N LYS A 72 16.29 18.55 18.14
CA LYS A 72 16.56 17.59 17.07
C LYS A 72 15.56 17.78 15.97
N GLY A 73 16.04 18.18 14.80
CA GLY A 73 15.22 18.18 13.59
C GLY A 73 14.47 16.87 13.45
N GLY A 74 13.18 16.93 13.28
CA GLY A 74 12.30 15.76 13.18
C GLY A 74 11.20 15.97 12.16
N PHE A 75 10.39 14.93 11.97
CA PHE A 75 9.31 14.90 11.00
C PHE A 75 7.98 14.63 11.71
N THR A 76 6.93 15.32 11.26
CA THR A 76 5.55 15.02 11.63
C THR A 76 4.89 14.36 10.45
N ILE A 77 4.46 13.10 10.61
CA ILE A 77 3.81 12.29 9.56
C ILE A 77 2.41 11.94 10.07
N GLN A 78 1.36 12.30 9.30
CA GLN A 78 -0.03 12.11 9.72
C GLN A 78 -0.94 11.65 8.55
N PRO A 79 -1.57 10.47 8.69
CA PRO A 79 -1.29 9.44 9.68
C PRO A 79 0.10 8.83 9.45
N GLY A 80 0.74 8.33 10.50
CA GLY A 80 2.06 7.70 10.45
C GLY A 80 2.04 6.27 9.94
N GLY A 81 0.92 5.80 9.39
CA GLY A 81 0.74 4.47 8.83
C GLY A 81 -0.71 4.00 8.94
N GLY A 82 -0.96 2.78 8.44
CA GLY A 82 -2.29 2.18 8.42
C GLY A 82 -3.20 2.76 7.33
N LEU A 83 -2.61 3.28 6.24
CA LEU A 83 -3.37 3.72 5.07
C LEU A 83 -4.05 2.52 4.40
N ILE A 84 -5.20 2.77 3.79
CA ILE A 84 -5.98 1.76 3.08
C ILE A 84 -6.26 2.24 1.67
N THR A 85 -5.73 1.53 0.69
CA THR A 85 -6.07 1.65 -0.72
C THR A 85 -6.90 0.46 -1.16
N SER A 86 -7.36 0.43 -2.40
CA SER A 86 -8.04 -0.74 -2.96
C SER A 86 -7.88 -0.81 -4.47
N GLU A 87 -7.87 -2.03 -5.00
CA GLU A 87 -7.74 -2.33 -6.41
C GLU A 87 -8.89 -1.79 -7.27
N ASN A 88 -10.05 -1.53 -6.70
CA ASN A 88 -11.15 -0.88 -7.42
C ASN A 88 -11.04 0.66 -7.49
N GLY A 89 -9.81 1.20 -7.35
CA GLY A 89 -9.50 2.61 -7.51
C GLY A 89 -9.55 3.43 -6.22
N GLY A 90 -9.54 2.76 -5.06
CA GLY A 90 -9.43 3.43 -3.76
C GLY A 90 -8.05 4.07 -3.57
N SER A 91 -8.03 5.27 -3.01
CA SER A 91 -6.81 5.99 -2.64
C SER A 91 -6.89 6.50 -1.21
N ASP A 92 -5.73 6.70 -0.59
CA ASP A 92 -5.61 7.30 0.74
C ASP A 92 -4.49 8.35 0.73
N ILE A 93 -4.40 9.15 1.77
CA ILE A 93 -3.47 10.27 1.85
C ILE A 93 -2.74 10.30 3.18
N PHE A 94 -1.49 10.76 3.16
CA PHE A 94 -0.79 11.19 4.35
C PHE A 94 -0.07 12.52 4.11
N LYS A 95 0.36 13.16 5.19
CA LYS A 95 0.99 14.48 5.14
C LYS A 95 2.29 14.45 5.95
N VAL A 96 3.27 15.17 5.45
CA VAL A 96 4.57 15.34 6.09
C VAL A 96 4.84 16.82 6.31
N SER A 97 5.38 17.18 7.48
CA SER A 97 5.96 18.49 7.79
C SER A 97 7.22 18.31 8.64
N LEU A 98 8.06 19.33 8.71
CA LEU A 98 9.17 19.35 9.64
C LEU A 98 8.69 19.79 11.04
N GLN A 99 9.47 19.47 12.07
CA GLN A 99 9.19 19.86 13.45
C GLN A 99 9.89 21.15 13.86
N LEU A 100 11.03 21.47 13.21
CA LEU A 100 11.78 22.70 13.42
C LEU A 100 12.02 23.42 12.10
N GLU A 101 12.25 24.73 12.17
CA GLU A 101 12.62 25.54 11.03
C GLU A 101 14.02 25.15 10.52
N PRO A 102 14.15 24.75 9.23
CA PRO A 102 15.46 24.39 8.70
C PRO A 102 16.24 25.64 8.30
N THR A 103 17.55 25.60 8.48
CA THR A 103 18.47 26.66 8.00
C THR A 103 18.68 26.61 6.48
N HIS A 104 18.49 25.44 5.87
CA HIS A 104 18.62 25.17 4.43
C HIS A 104 17.49 24.27 3.95
N SER A 105 17.25 24.22 2.65
CA SER A 105 16.24 23.32 2.09
C SER A 105 16.49 21.86 2.46
N VAL A 106 15.41 21.15 2.81
CA VAL A 106 15.42 19.73 3.17
C VAL A 106 14.63 18.98 2.09
N THR A 107 15.28 18.05 1.42
CA THR A 107 14.65 17.17 0.44
C THR A 107 14.47 15.77 1.02
N ILE A 108 13.27 15.21 0.97
CA ILE A 108 12.93 13.87 1.36
C ILE A 108 12.56 13.09 0.10
N PRO A 109 13.37 12.13 -0.38
CA PRO A 109 12.97 11.23 -1.46
C PRO A 109 11.76 10.40 -1.05
N VAL A 110 10.84 10.12 -1.99
CA VAL A 110 9.63 9.32 -1.72
C VAL A 110 9.48 8.28 -2.81
N SER A 111 9.19 7.02 -2.42
CA SER A 111 8.91 5.95 -3.36
C SER A 111 7.90 4.95 -2.81
N SER A 112 7.21 4.25 -3.70
CA SER A 112 6.42 3.08 -3.30
C SER A 112 7.35 1.87 -3.15
N GLY A 113 7.22 1.15 -2.03
CA GLY A 113 7.94 -0.10 -1.79
C GLY A 113 7.42 -1.25 -2.67
N ASP A 114 6.16 -1.14 -3.14
CA ASP A 114 5.58 -2.08 -4.11
C ASP A 114 4.69 -1.33 -5.11
N THR A 115 5.18 -1.18 -6.34
CA THR A 115 4.45 -0.48 -7.41
C THR A 115 3.39 -1.35 -8.09
N THR A 116 3.31 -2.64 -7.79
CA THR A 116 2.23 -3.51 -8.25
C THR A 116 0.97 -3.34 -7.40
N GLU A 117 1.14 -2.84 -6.16
CA GLU A 117 0.08 -2.63 -5.19
C GLU A 117 -0.34 -1.17 -5.04
N GLY A 118 0.61 -0.24 -5.19
CA GLY A 118 0.31 1.17 -5.02
C GLY A 118 1.27 2.13 -5.68
N LEU A 119 0.71 3.22 -6.18
CA LEU A 119 1.43 4.27 -6.88
C LEU A 119 1.29 5.61 -6.16
N ILE A 120 2.33 6.43 -6.29
CA ILE A 120 2.38 7.82 -5.89
C ILE A 120 2.83 8.70 -7.07
N GLU A 121 2.36 9.95 -7.13
CA GLU A 121 2.73 10.87 -8.22
C GLU A 121 3.98 11.69 -7.92
N VAL A 122 4.36 11.80 -6.64
CA VAL A 122 5.51 12.59 -6.20
C VAL A 122 6.71 11.68 -5.91
N SER A 123 7.91 12.12 -6.29
CA SER A 123 9.16 11.40 -6.03
C SER A 123 10.01 12.03 -4.92
N GLU A 124 9.65 13.23 -4.48
CA GLU A 124 10.35 13.95 -3.40
C GLU A 124 9.44 15.01 -2.77
N LEU A 125 9.69 15.32 -1.51
CA LEU A 125 9.15 16.48 -0.80
C LEU A 125 10.29 17.47 -0.56
N VAL A 126 10.03 18.77 -0.78
CA VAL A 126 11.02 19.83 -0.54
C VAL A 126 10.48 20.83 0.47
N PHE A 127 11.16 20.93 1.61
CA PHE A 127 10.87 21.90 2.66
C PHE A 127 11.92 23.01 2.65
N THR A 128 11.46 24.21 2.88
CA THR A 128 12.28 25.42 2.94
C THR A 128 11.91 26.21 4.19
N ILE A 129 12.68 27.24 4.52
CA ILE A 129 12.36 28.19 5.60
C ILE A 129 10.93 28.75 5.49
N ALA A 130 10.38 28.87 4.26
CA ALA A 130 9.04 29.44 4.05
C ALA A 130 7.88 28.44 4.21
N ASN A 131 8.12 27.13 4.10
CA ASN A 131 7.05 26.12 4.06
C ASN A 131 7.26 24.91 5.01
N TRP A 132 8.28 24.90 5.82
CA TRP A 132 8.68 23.77 6.66
C TRP A 132 7.56 23.21 7.56
N SER A 133 6.75 24.09 8.14
CA SER A 133 5.64 23.75 9.02
C SER A 133 4.33 23.52 8.29
N THR A 134 4.29 23.75 6.95
CA THR A 134 3.11 23.50 6.13
C THR A 134 3.08 22.05 5.68
N PRO A 135 2.12 21.22 6.11
CA PRO A 135 2.08 19.82 5.72
C PRO A 135 1.95 19.66 4.20
N GLN A 136 2.86 18.91 3.60
CA GLN A 136 2.79 18.50 2.21
C GLN A 136 2.07 17.16 2.11
N GLU A 137 1.14 17.04 1.18
CA GLU A 137 0.25 15.90 1.02
C GLU A 137 0.78 14.93 -0.04
N ILE A 138 0.73 13.64 0.26
CA ILE A 138 1.05 12.56 -0.66
C ILE A 138 -0.21 11.70 -0.80
N VAL A 139 -0.67 11.56 -2.04
CA VAL A 139 -1.77 10.66 -2.40
C VAL A 139 -1.19 9.33 -2.81
N VAL A 140 -1.70 8.25 -2.22
CA VAL A 140 -1.36 6.87 -2.55
C VAL A 140 -2.57 6.25 -3.22
N ALA A 141 -2.43 5.79 -4.46
CA ALA A 141 -3.48 5.13 -5.23
C ALA A 141 -3.24 3.63 -5.28
N GLY A 142 -4.28 2.83 -5.00
CA GLY A 142 -4.23 1.38 -5.16
C GLY A 142 -4.15 0.97 -6.62
N VAL A 143 -3.48 -0.13 -6.89
CA VAL A 143 -3.32 -0.74 -8.23
C VAL A 143 -4.15 -2.00 -8.29
N ASP A 144 -4.86 -2.19 -9.40
CA ASP A 144 -5.66 -3.37 -9.73
C ASP A 144 -4.84 -4.29 -10.64
N ASP A 145 -4.66 -5.56 -10.27
CA ASP A 145 -3.84 -6.51 -11.02
C ASP A 145 -4.59 -7.76 -11.51
N GLY A 146 -5.83 -7.99 -11.09
CA GLY A 146 -6.66 -9.14 -11.46
C GLY A 146 -6.21 -10.46 -10.81
N ILE A 147 -5.37 -10.43 -9.78
CA ILE A 147 -4.88 -11.60 -9.05
C ILE A 147 -5.56 -11.64 -7.69
N SER A 148 -6.34 -12.70 -7.39
CA SER A 148 -6.89 -12.86 -6.06
C SER A 148 -5.82 -13.42 -5.12
N ASP A 149 -5.02 -12.57 -4.53
CA ASP A 149 -3.92 -12.93 -3.62
C ASP A 149 -4.16 -12.43 -2.18
N GLY A 150 -5.29 -11.76 -1.98
CA GLY A 150 -5.70 -11.19 -0.70
C GLY A 150 -5.10 -9.81 -0.47
N ASN A 151 -5.54 -9.15 0.60
CA ASN A 151 -5.06 -7.81 0.90
C ASN A 151 -3.54 -7.79 1.12
N ILE A 152 -2.82 -7.02 0.33
CA ILE A 152 -1.37 -6.91 0.38
C ILE A 152 -0.95 -5.66 1.15
N SER A 153 0.01 -5.83 2.06
CA SER A 153 0.58 -4.73 2.83
C SER A 153 1.97 -4.39 2.31
N TYR A 154 2.20 -3.09 2.09
CA TYR A 154 3.47 -2.54 1.60
C TYR A 154 3.77 -1.21 2.32
N SER A 155 4.88 -0.55 1.99
CA SER A 155 5.25 0.76 2.53
C SER A 155 5.34 1.83 1.45
N ILE A 156 5.12 3.08 1.84
CA ILE A 156 5.66 4.23 1.12
C ILE A 156 6.93 4.62 1.84
N ASP A 157 8.04 4.48 1.15
CA ASP A 157 9.37 4.71 1.69
C ASP A 157 9.70 6.21 1.64
N LEU A 158 9.98 6.78 2.80
CA LEU A 158 10.49 8.12 2.97
C LEU A 158 12.02 8.00 3.12
N GLY A 159 12.74 8.22 2.05
CA GLY A 159 14.19 8.02 2.02
C GLY A 159 14.97 9.02 2.87
N THR A 160 16.23 8.66 3.08
CA THR A 160 17.19 9.51 3.83
C THR A 160 17.25 10.92 3.26
N THR A 161 17.10 11.91 4.12
CA THR A 161 17.02 13.31 3.76
C THR A 161 18.34 13.88 3.26
N ILE A 162 18.25 14.83 2.32
CA ILE A 162 19.36 15.55 1.73
C ILE A 162 19.19 17.03 2.07
N SER A 163 20.18 17.61 2.79
CA SER A 163 20.19 19.01 3.20
C SER A 163 21.61 19.50 3.47
N GLU A 164 21.83 20.80 3.41
CA GLU A 164 23.01 21.43 4.01
C GLU A 164 22.81 21.75 5.52
N ASP A 165 21.58 21.59 6.01
CA ASP A 165 21.24 21.72 7.42
C ASP A 165 21.63 20.47 8.19
N ALA A 166 22.54 20.61 9.17
CA ALA A 166 23.04 19.49 9.97
C ALA A 166 21.95 18.80 10.82
N ALA A 167 20.88 19.53 11.17
CA ALA A 167 19.76 19.00 11.92
C ALA A 167 18.94 17.99 11.13
N TYR A 168 18.95 18.10 9.80
CA TYR A 168 18.15 17.27 8.89
C TYR A 168 18.96 16.35 8.00
N ASN A 169 20.19 16.71 7.67
CA ASN A 169 20.99 15.95 6.72
C ASN A 169 21.25 14.50 7.17
N GLY A 170 20.93 13.54 6.30
CA GLY A 170 21.16 12.13 6.57
C GLY A 170 20.19 11.52 7.59
N LYS A 171 19.11 12.22 7.96
CA LYS A 171 18.04 11.65 8.78
C LYS A 171 17.12 10.80 7.92
N ASP A 172 16.56 9.76 8.53
CA ASP A 172 15.69 8.77 7.89
C ASP A 172 14.30 8.83 8.55
N PRO A 173 13.30 9.45 7.89
CA PRO A 173 11.94 9.48 8.41
C PRO A 173 11.34 8.07 8.45
N ILE A 174 10.34 7.86 9.29
CA ILE A 174 9.64 6.57 9.38
C ILE A 174 8.76 6.39 8.13
N ASP A 175 8.86 5.20 7.51
CA ASP A 175 8.03 4.81 6.37
C ASP A 175 6.56 4.67 6.76
N VAL A 176 5.68 4.87 5.76
CA VAL A 176 4.23 4.83 5.95
C VAL A 176 3.67 3.51 5.45
N SER A 177 3.10 2.71 6.36
CA SER A 177 2.46 1.44 6.00
C SER A 177 1.12 1.65 5.30
N VAL A 178 0.88 0.86 4.26
CA VAL A 178 -0.32 0.86 3.43
C VAL A 178 -0.80 -0.57 3.27
N THR A 179 -2.12 -0.76 3.16
CA THR A 179 -2.71 -2.05 2.76
C THR A 179 -3.60 -1.82 1.56
N ASN A 180 -3.31 -2.50 0.45
CA ASN A 180 -4.19 -2.55 -0.71
C ASN A 180 -5.23 -3.64 -0.52
N ILE A 181 -6.50 -3.31 -0.70
CA ILE A 181 -7.62 -4.24 -0.54
C ILE A 181 -7.88 -4.93 -1.86
N ASP A 182 -7.66 -6.24 -1.89
CA ASP A 182 -7.95 -7.13 -3.00
C ASP A 182 -9.47 -7.16 -3.28
N ASN A 183 -9.84 -6.94 -4.52
CA ASN A 183 -11.21 -7.00 -5.00
C ASN A 183 -11.51 -8.26 -5.84
N ASP A 184 -10.50 -9.08 -6.10
CA ASP A 184 -10.59 -10.24 -6.94
C ASP A 184 -11.13 -11.47 -6.19
N ILE A 185 -12.15 -12.04 -6.75
CA ILE A 185 -12.79 -13.25 -6.22
C ILE A 185 -12.63 -14.37 -7.23
N LYS A 186 -11.94 -15.43 -6.85
CA LYS A 186 -11.80 -16.63 -7.70
C LYS A 186 -13.12 -17.36 -7.83
N LYS A 187 -13.73 -17.31 -9.03
CA LYS A 187 -14.96 -18.00 -9.39
C LYS A 187 -14.89 -18.55 -10.81
N ILE A 188 -15.65 -19.63 -11.03
CA ILE A 188 -15.96 -20.15 -12.37
C ILE A 188 -17.35 -19.66 -12.72
N LEU A 189 -17.47 -18.89 -13.81
CA LEU A 189 -18.72 -18.31 -14.27
C LEU A 189 -19.21 -19.04 -15.53
N LEU A 190 -20.44 -19.53 -15.48
CA LEU A 190 -21.13 -20.17 -16.59
C LEU A 190 -22.33 -19.32 -16.97
N TYR A 191 -22.54 -19.10 -18.29
CA TYR A 191 -23.70 -18.34 -18.80
C TYR A 191 -24.02 -18.61 -20.24
N PRO A 192 -25.33 -18.69 -20.64
CA PRO A 192 -26.45 -18.70 -19.70
C PRO A 192 -26.51 -20.04 -18.94
N LEU A 193 -27.14 -20.03 -17.77
CA LEU A 193 -27.41 -21.24 -16.99
C LEU A 193 -28.74 -21.87 -17.38
N GLU A 194 -29.65 -21.10 -17.99
CA GLU A 194 -30.98 -21.53 -18.46
C GLU A 194 -31.28 -20.93 -19.83
N GLY A 195 -32.32 -21.46 -20.50
CA GLY A 195 -32.72 -21.00 -21.84
C GLY A 195 -31.82 -21.47 -22.97
N ILE A 196 -30.98 -22.46 -22.72
CA ILE A 196 -30.14 -23.09 -23.74
C ILE A 196 -31.01 -24.09 -24.49
N ILE A 197 -31.10 -23.93 -25.82
CA ILE A 197 -31.98 -24.75 -26.65
C ILE A 197 -31.14 -25.46 -27.71
N ALA A 198 -31.10 -26.79 -27.68
CA ALA A 198 -30.57 -27.65 -28.73
C ALA A 198 -31.71 -28.45 -29.38
N SER A 199 -31.51 -28.94 -30.59
CA SER A 199 -32.48 -29.80 -31.27
C SER A 199 -31.87 -31.18 -31.51
N GLU A 200 -32.69 -32.19 -31.50
CA GLU A 200 -32.28 -33.52 -31.92
C GLU A 200 -31.70 -33.52 -33.33
N GLY A 201 -30.72 -34.36 -33.54
CA GLY A 201 -30.13 -34.68 -34.84
C GLY A 201 -29.16 -33.68 -35.44
N SER A 202 -29.22 -32.37 -35.15
CA SER A 202 -28.31 -31.40 -35.75
C SER A 202 -28.18 -30.05 -35.04
N GLY A 203 -29.06 -29.74 -34.12
CA GLY A 203 -29.06 -28.46 -33.44
C GLY A 203 -27.96 -28.38 -32.35
N LYS A 204 -27.03 -27.43 -32.49
CA LYS A 204 -26.01 -27.19 -31.47
C LYS A 204 -26.36 -25.95 -30.68
N ALA A 205 -26.37 -26.10 -29.38
CA ALA A 205 -26.39 -24.98 -28.43
C ALA A 205 -25.00 -24.82 -27.79
N PHE A 206 -24.82 -23.77 -27.04
CA PHE A 206 -23.59 -23.59 -26.25
C PHE A 206 -23.87 -22.75 -25.00
N PHE A 207 -23.01 -22.91 -24.05
CA PHE A 207 -22.84 -21.96 -22.95
C PHE A 207 -21.37 -21.54 -22.86
N ASN A 208 -21.15 -20.39 -22.26
CA ASN A 208 -19.85 -19.81 -22.09
C ASN A 208 -19.34 -20.10 -20.68
N VAL A 209 -18.04 -20.27 -20.57
CA VAL A 209 -17.34 -20.47 -19.31
C VAL A 209 -16.15 -19.51 -19.25
N ARG A 210 -15.96 -18.84 -18.12
CA ARG A 210 -14.77 -18.03 -17.84
C ARG A 210 -14.39 -18.11 -16.38
N LEU A 211 -13.13 -17.85 -16.09
CA LEU A 211 -12.68 -17.56 -14.72
C LEU A 211 -12.91 -16.08 -14.42
N GLN A 212 -13.04 -15.73 -13.15
CA GLN A 212 -13.21 -14.35 -12.72
C GLN A 212 -11.87 -13.70 -12.34
N ALA A 213 -10.90 -14.48 -11.83
CA ALA A 213 -9.56 -14.01 -11.48
C ALA A 213 -8.49 -14.98 -11.99
N ALA A 214 -7.24 -14.52 -12.06
CA ALA A 214 -6.10 -15.30 -12.52
C ALA A 214 -5.85 -16.53 -11.64
N PRO A 215 -5.69 -17.74 -12.22
CA PRO A 215 -5.31 -18.90 -11.45
C PRO A 215 -3.79 -18.97 -11.26
N SER A 216 -3.36 -19.45 -10.09
CA SER A 216 -1.93 -19.73 -9.84
C SER A 216 -1.42 -21.02 -10.54
N GLY A 217 -2.30 -21.74 -11.24
CA GLY A 217 -1.99 -22.93 -12.02
C GLY A 217 -3.18 -23.33 -12.88
N ASP A 218 -2.99 -24.32 -13.78
CA ASP A 218 -4.03 -24.77 -14.68
C ASP A 218 -5.31 -25.15 -13.94
N VAL A 219 -6.46 -24.69 -14.46
CA VAL A 219 -7.80 -25.06 -13.98
C VAL A 219 -8.47 -25.91 -15.05
N LYS A 220 -8.74 -27.16 -14.72
CA LYS A 220 -9.47 -28.11 -15.57
C LYS A 220 -10.89 -28.24 -15.07
N ILE A 221 -11.87 -28.01 -15.95
CA ILE A 221 -13.30 -28.07 -15.61
C ILE A 221 -13.91 -29.14 -16.50
N PRO A 222 -14.20 -30.35 -15.98
CA PRO A 222 -14.88 -31.39 -16.70
C PRO A 222 -16.38 -31.11 -16.73
N PHE A 223 -17.04 -31.58 -17.80
CA PHE A 223 -18.48 -31.51 -17.98
C PHE A 223 -19.02 -32.86 -18.45
N THR A 224 -20.16 -33.24 -17.92
CA THR A 224 -20.89 -34.43 -18.37
C THR A 224 -22.35 -34.10 -18.66
N SER A 225 -22.95 -34.83 -19.60
CA SER A 225 -24.41 -34.79 -19.80
C SER A 225 -25.08 -35.70 -18.76
N ALA A 226 -26.10 -35.22 -18.08
CA ALA A 226 -26.87 -36.05 -17.14
C ALA A 226 -27.51 -37.28 -17.84
N ASP A 227 -27.74 -37.20 -19.16
CA ASP A 227 -28.14 -38.33 -19.99
C ASP A 227 -27.40 -38.29 -21.34
N THR A 228 -26.40 -39.16 -21.46
CA THR A 228 -25.56 -39.27 -22.66
C THR A 228 -26.30 -39.90 -23.87
N LEU A 229 -27.49 -40.45 -23.67
CA LEU A 229 -28.35 -40.94 -24.77
C LEU A 229 -29.17 -39.81 -25.39
N LYS A 230 -29.31 -38.67 -24.69
CA LYS A 230 -30.12 -37.51 -25.12
C LYS A 230 -29.26 -36.36 -25.64
N ALA A 231 -28.10 -36.13 -25.08
CA ALA A 231 -27.21 -35.09 -25.56
C ALA A 231 -25.74 -35.44 -25.37
N THR A 232 -24.91 -34.99 -26.31
CA THR A 232 -23.43 -34.98 -26.20
C THR A 232 -22.93 -33.60 -26.01
N ILE A 233 -21.76 -33.47 -25.36
CA ILE A 233 -21.08 -32.21 -25.12
C ILE A 233 -19.67 -32.20 -25.74
N SER A 234 -19.19 -31.04 -26.17
CA SER A 234 -17.85 -30.88 -26.74
C SER A 234 -17.33 -29.44 -26.56
N PRO A 235 -16.12 -29.22 -26.01
CA PRO A 235 -15.30 -30.24 -25.35
C PRO A 235 -15.95 -30.72 -24.04
N ASP A 236 -15.55 -31.91 -23.60
CA ASP A 236 -15.97 -32.45 -22.31
C ASP A 236 -15.12 -31.93 -21.12
N THR A 237 -14.03 -31.22 -21.40
CA THR A 237 -13.16 -30.62 -20.44
C THR A 237 -12.61 -29.29 -20.98
N LEU A 238 -12.77 -28.22 -20.22
CA LEU A 238 -12.10 -26.96 -20.47
C LEU A 238 -10.84 -26.85 -19.62
N ILE A 239 -9.79 -26.24 -20.17
CA ILE A 239 -8.54 -25.96 -19.45
C ILE A 239 -8.25 -24.47 -19.57
N PHE A 240 -8.11 -23.79 -18.44
CA PHE A 240 -7.63 -22.42 -18.32
C PHE A 240 -6.24 -22.45 -17.75
N THR A 241 -5.31 -21.70 -18.33
CA THR A 241 -3.92 -21.57 -17.85
C THR A 241 -3.68 -20.15 -17.35
N ALA A 242 -2.62 -19.92 -16.59
CA ALA A 242 -2.24 -18.59 -16.14
C ALA A 242 -2.13 -17.57 -17.30
N ASP A 243 -1.69 -18.03 -18.50
CA ASP A 243 -1.52 -17.17 -19.68
C ASP A 243 -2.80 -16.97 -20.51
N SER A 244 -3.90 -17.67 -20.21
CA SER A 244 -5.11 -17.68 -21.05
C SER A 244 -6.41 -17.81 -20.24
N TRP A 245 -6.39 -17.41 -19.01
CA TRP A 245 -7.54 -17.53 -18.08
C TRP A 245 -8.66 -16.53 -18.36
N ASP A 246 -8.34 -15.33 -18.84
CA ASP A 246 -9.28 -14.23 -19.10
C ASP A 246 -10.19 -14.42 -20.30
N GLY A 247 -9.88 -15.45 -21.10
CA GLY A 247 -10.66 -15.79 -22.32
C GLY A 247 -11.96 -16.52 -22.02
N ILE A 248 -13.03 -16.17 -22.76
CA ILE A 248 -14.30 -16.91 -22.75
C ILE A 248 -14.12 -18.20 -23.54
N LYS A 249 -14.41 -19.37 -22.94
CA LYS A 249 -14.45 -20.68 -23.62
C LYS A 249 -15.87 -21.18 -23.74
N LYS A 250 -16.14 -21.99 -24.75
CA LYS A 250 -17.47 -22.48 -25.04
C LYS A 250 -17.54 -24.00 -24.90
N VAL A 251 -18.66 -24.47 -24.33
CA VAL A 251 -19.05 -25.88 -24.34
C VAL A 251 -20.29 -26.01 -25.23
N TYR A 252 -20.20 -26.81 -26.25
CA TYR A 252 -21.29 -27.06 -27.15
C TYR A 252 -22.08 -28.29 -26.72
N VAL A 253 -23.41 -28.19 -26.79
CA VAL A 253 -24.35 -29.28 -26.52
C VAL A 253 -25.02 -29.63 -27.81
N THR A 254 -25.08 -30.92 -28.16
CA THR A 254 -25.75 -31.44 -29.35
C THR A 254 -26.78 -32.46 -28.94
N GLY A 255 -28.03 -32.25 -29.30
CA GLY A 255 -29.11 -33.23 -29.09
C GLY A 255 -28.93 -34.47 -29.96
N ILE A 256 -29.16 -35.64 -29.37
CA ILE A 256 -29.13 -36.94 -30.07
C ILE A 256 -30.54 -37.30 -30.51
N ALA A 257 -30.69 -37.62 -31.80
CA ALA A 257 -31.98 -38.09 -32.30
C ALA A 257 -32.31 -39.46 -31.72
N ASP A 258 -33.50 -39.62 -31.20
CA ASP A 258 -34.05 -40.92 -30.81
C ASP A 258 -35.38 -41.15 -31.51
N SER A 259 -35.91 -42.35 -31.47
CA SER A 259 -37.18 -42.71 -32.10
C SER A 259 -38.27 -43.01 -31.06
N ASN A 260 -38.00 -42.75 -29.79
CA ASN A 260 -38.83 -43.24 -28.69
C ASN A 260 -39.52 -42.13 -27.87
N SER A 261 -39.11 -40.87 -28.07
CA SER A 261 -39.73 -39.71 -27.41
C SER A 261 -40.36 -38.78 -28.42
N TYR A 262 -41.52 -38.20 -28.12
CA TYR A 262 -42.21 -37.19 -28.89
C TYR A 262 -42.35 -35.87 -28.15
N PHE A 263 -41.56 -35.69 -27.08
CA PHE A 263 -41.66 -34.53 -26.24
C PHE A 263 -40.30 -33.86 -26.12
N ASP A 264 -40.29 -32.53 -26.01
CA ASP A 264 -39.11 -31.77 -25.63
C ASP A 264 -38.63 -32.16 -24.23
N GLU A 265 -37.33 -32.29 -24.08
CA GLU A 265 -36.74 -32.73 -22.84
C GLU A 265 -35.91 -31.63 -22.18
N ARG A 266 -35.91 -31.63 -20.84
CA ARG A 266 -35.04 -30.80 -20.02
C ARG A 266 -33.92 -31.67 -19.48
N LEU A 267 -32.67 -31.21 -19.66
CA LEU A 267 -31.47 -31.94 -19.29
C LEU A 267 -30.48 -31.02 -18.58
N ASP A 268 -29.89 -31.50 -17.51
CA ASP A 268 -28.83 -30.82 -16.84
C ASP A 268 -27.46 -31.20 -17.47
N ILE A 269 -26.60 -30.22 -17.71
CA ILE A 269 -25.18 -30.44 -18.01
C ILE A 269 -24.42 -30.28 -16.70
N ILE A 270 -23.88 -31.38 -16.22
CA ILE A 270 -23.21 -31.41 -14.92
C ILE A 270 -21.81 -30.81 -15.09
N SER A 271 -21.54 -29.75 -14.37
CA SER A 271 -20.22 -29.20 -14.15
C SER A 271 -19.57 -29.96 -13.00
N GLU A 272 -18.61 -30.81 -13.32
CA GLU A 272 -17.88 -31.54 -12.26
C GLU A 272 -16.93 -30.59 -11.51
N PRO A 273 -16.62 -30.89 -10.25
CA PRO A 273 -15.68 -30.08 -9.48
C PRO A 273 -14.36 -29.88 -10.21
N ALA A 274 -13.92 -28.62 -10.26
CA ALA A 274 -12.69 -28.23 -10.97
C ALA A 274 -11.45 -28.88 -10.34
N ILE A 275 -10.48 -29.20 -11.18
CA ILE A 275 -9.20 -29.80 -10.78
C ILE A 275 -8.10 -28.78 -11.03
N SER A 276 -7.41 -28.35 -9.97
CA SER A 276 -6.32 -27.36 -10.05
C SER A 276 -5.30 -27.56 -8.92
N ILE A 277 -4.08 -27.07 -9.13
CA ILE A 277 -3.13 -26.87 -8.03
C ILE A 277 -3.44 -25.57 -7.27
N ASP A 278 -4.21 -24.66 -7.86
CA ASP A 278 -4.70 -23.45 -7.20
C ASP A 278 -5.79 -23.83 -6.17
N PRO A 279 -5.55 -23.63 -4.86
CA PRO A 279 -6.48 -24.06 -3.82
C PRO A 279 -7.88 -23.42 -3.91
N ALA A 280 -7.97 -22.21 -4.49
CA ALA A 280 -9.24 -21.49 -4.58
C ALA A 280 -10.11 -21.99 -5.76
N TYR A 281 -9.50 -22.60 -6.78
CA TYR A 281 -10.23 -23.25 -7.87
C TYR A 281 -10.36 -24.75 -7.68
N ASN A 282 -9.49 -25.39 -6.89
CA ASN A 282 -9.54 -26.83 -6.70
C ASN A 282 -10.80 -27.26 -5.94
N ASN A 283 -11.52 -28.22 -6.50
CA ASN A 283 -12.84 -28.67 -6.01
C ASN A 283 -13.94 -27.56 -6.06
N PHE A 284 -13.72 -26.48 -6.83
CA PHE A 284 -14.77 -25.50 -7.06
C PHE A 284 -15.86 -26.14 -7.93
N ASP A 285 -17.06 -26.22 -7.39
CA ASP A 285 -18.24 -26.79 -8.04
C ASP A 285 -19.09 -25.64 -8.61
N ALA A 286 -19.07 -25.52 -9.95
CA ALA A 286 -19.80 -24.47 -10.63
C ALA A 286 -21.27 -24.90 -10.87
N PRO A 287 -22.21 -23.93 -11.03
CA PRO A 287 -23.62 -24.29 -11.28
C PRO A 287 -23.81 -25.06 -12.58
N ASP A 288 -24.73 -26.03 -12.57
CA ASP A 288 -25.08 -26.85 -13.73
C ASP A 288 -25.98 -26.10 -14.71
N PRO A 289 -25.60 -25.94 -16.00
CA PRO A 289 -26.47 -25.37 -17.02
C PRO A 289 -27.62 -26.32 -17.41
N ILE A 290 -28.78 -25.73 -17.64
CA ILE A 290 -29.98 -26.45 -18.05
C ILE A 290 -30.19 -26.26 -19.55
N VAL A 291 -30.33 -27.38 -20.26
CA VAL A 291 -30.58 -27.42 -21.74
C VAL A 291 -31.95 -28.02 -22.02
N HIS A 292 -32.66 -27.40 -22.94
CA HIS A 292 -33.86 -27.94 -23.51
C HIS A 292 -33.52 -28.57 -24.85
N ILE A 293 -33.80 -29.86 -24.99
CA ILE A 293 -33.66 -30.63 -26.26
C ILE A 293 -35.01 -30.64 -26.95
N LEU A 294 -35.11 -29.93 -28.06
CA LEU A 294 -36.31 -29.94 -28.88
C LEU A 294 -36.38 -31.24 -29.67
N ASN A 295 -37.49 -31.92 -29.52
CA ASN A 295 -37.79 -33.16 -30.28
C ASN A 295 -37.94 -32.86 -31.78
N ALA A 296 -37.35 -33.71 -32.61
CA ALA A 296 -37.41 -33.61 -34.07
C ALA A 296 -38.53 -34.47 -34.70
N GLU A 297 -39.06 -35.43 -33.99
CA GLU A 297 -40.12 -36.32 -34.45
C GLU A 297 -41.48 -35.66 -34.30
N SER A 298 -42.29 -35.83 -35.33
CA SER A 298 -43.67 -35.41 -35.29
C SER A 298 -44.62 -36.68 -35.29
N PRO A 299 -45.57 -36.67 -34.34
CA PRO A 299 -46.57 -37.77 -34.40
C PRO A 299 -47.23 -37.83 -35.74
N GLY A 300 -47.14 -38.97 -36.40
CA GLY A 300 -47.75 -39.19 -37.75
C GLY A 300 -48.44 -40.54 -37.85
N ILE A 301 -49.49 -40.58 -38.65
CA ILE A 301 -50.19 -41.84 -39.07
C ILE A 301 -49.74 -42.18 -40.47
N SER A 302 -49.06 -43.31 -40.64
CA SER A 302 -48.75 -43.87 -41.96
C SER A 302 -49.87 -44.79 -42.42
N VAL A 303 -50.42 -44.46 -43.54
CA VAL A 303 -51.44 -45.33 -44.19
C VAL A 303 -50.78 -45.98 -45.41
N THR A 304 -50.63 -47.29 -45.37
CA THR A 304 -50.15 -48.07 -46.51
C THR A 304 -51.39 -48.64 -47.26
N PRO A 305 -51.60 -48.36 -48.55
CA PRO A 305 -52.65 -49.03 -49.32
C PRO A 305 -52.32 -50.52 -49.41
N LEU A 306 -53.36 -51.36 -49.25
CA LEU A 306 -53.31 -52.82 -49.48
C LEU A 306 -53.27 -53.18 -50.95
#